data_9403ae9a422f4ad936fe7a66a240414e
#
_entry.id   9403ae9a422f4ad936fe7a66a240414e
#
_cell.length_a   1.000
_cell.length_b   1.000
_cell.length_c   1.000
_cell.angle_alpha   90.00
_cell.angle_beta   90.00
_cell.angle_gamma   90.00
#
_symmetry.space_group_name_H-M   'P 1'
#
loop_
_entity.id
_entity.type
_entity.pdbx_description
1 polymer ?
#
loop_
_entity_poly.entity_id
_entity_poly.type
_entity_poly.pdbx_seq_one_letter_code
_entity_poly.pdbx_strand_id
1 'polypeptide(L)'
;GVQTCALPIFGIKEGFDILIANPPYISTKGVSTADKKLFEAEFGFSDDTYNLFFFKGFSLLCKGGCITYITPKTFWTTQTKRSLRDLLLANTLNYVFDTANPFEAVMVDTCITSAVKNKPAADNLVRFMDGRKNLSQPECLIVAQSVYLNTQNSVIFKPSALNMRIYELYGEKVKALYDKWWDKIKTSRDIEKNKRELEEYRASLKPGDVALLGCLTEGGQGLATANNGKYIAVRSTTKWADNIRMSRPKKLADFLARTPKAITAEMYRYPSYAAFLQSLSEAEIAGLFDSLKEQYGRDIFGQGYLYKIVDDCEIANVDSLTDDEKENGIETTKPYYVPYDKGDKDGNRWYLETPFAIAWSKENVRFLKTNSGKKGEGMPVVRNPQFYFRERLIDTTLPSAIP
;
A
#
# COMPACT_ATOMS: atom_id res chain seq x y z
N GLY A 1 28.63 -10.66 -4.52
CA GLY A 1 29.69 -9.81 -4.01
C GLY A 1 29.83 -8.56 -4.81
N VAL A 2 29.39 -7.41 -4.29
CA VAL A 2 29.75 -6.13 -4.90
C VAL A 2 31.23 -5.92 -4.62
N GLN A 3 32.01 -6.04 -5.68
CA GLN A 3 33.47 -6.08 -5.59
C GLN A 3 34.02 -4.68 -5.28
N THR A 4 34.34 -4.43 -4.03
CA THR A 4 35.33 -3.39 -3.68
C THR A 4 36.68 -3.58 -4.38
N CYS A 5 36.94 -4.77 -4.95
CA CYS A 5 38.12 -5.10 -5.72
C CYS A 5 38.17 -4.47 -7.12
N ALA A 6 37.07 -3.94 -7.67
CA ALA A 6 37.07 -3.36 -9.01
C ALA A 6 37.85 -2.04 -9.09
N LEU A 7 37.81 -1.21 -8.04
CA LEU A 7 38.49 0.07 -8.01
C LEU A 7 40.02 -0.06 -8.24
N PRO A 8 40.74 -0.95 -7.53
CA PRO A 8 42.17 -1.17 -7.80
C PRO A 8 42.45 -1.76 -9.19
N ILE A 9 41.59 -2.66 -9.71
CA ILE A 9 41.76 -3.29 -11.03
C ILE A 9 41.73 -2.25 -12.15
N PHE A 10 40.89 -1.20 -12.01
CA PHE A 10 40.79 -0.11 -12.97
C PHE A 10 41.73 1.07 -12.66
N GLY A 11 42.60 0.96 -11.66
CA GLY A 11 43.50 2.03 -11.24
C GLY A 11 42.80 3.23 -10.57
N ILE A 12 41.54 3.07 -10.15
CA ILE A 12 40.76 4.14 -9.50
C ILE A 12 41.17 4.21 -8.03
N LYS A 13 41.84 5.29 -7.64
CA LYS A 13 42.33 5.48 -6.26
C LYS A 13 41.39 6.18 -5.33
N GLU A 14 40.54 7.06 -5.86
CA GLU A 14 39.67 7.97 -5.02
C GLU A 14 38.18 7.62 -5.07
N GLY A 15 37.76 6.71 -5.91
CA GLY A 15 36.37 6.31 -6.15
C GLY A 15 35.85 6.75 -7.53
N PHE A 16 34.59 6.53 -7.77
CA PHE A 16 33.92 6.86 -9.03
C PHE A 16 33.41 8.29 -9.04
N ASP A 17 33.49 8.96 -10.20
CA ASP A 17 32.91 10.29 -10.40
C ASP A 17 31.39 10.23 -10.57
N ILE A 18 30.90 9.16 -11.21
CA ILE A 18 29.46 9.01 -11.53
C ILE A 18 29.05 7.56 -11.29
N LEU A 19 27.93 7.39 -10.57
CA LEU A 19 27.24 6.13 -10.40
C LEU A 19 25.78 6.28 -10.87
N ILE A 20 25.40 5.46 -11.86
CA ILE A 20 24.03 5.39 -12.36
C ILE A 20 23.55 3.95 -12.25
N ALA A 21 22.38 3.72 -11.64
CA ALA A 21 21.84 2.37 -11.53
C ALA A 21 20.30 2.35 -11.43
N ASN A 22 19.76 1.18 -11.76
CA ASN A 22 18.46 0.71 -11.35
C ASN A 22 18.71 -0.48 -10.39
N PRO A 23 18.83 -0.23 -9.08
CA PRO A 23 19.10 -1.30 -8.12
C PRO A 23 17.87 -2.23 -7.97
N PRO A 24 18.06 -3.48 -7.53
CA PRO A 24 16.94 -4.39 -7.29
C PRO A 24 16.02 -3.90 -6.17
N TYR A 25 14.69 -4.08 -6.34
CA TYR A 25 13.67 -3.66 -5.37
C TYR A 25 13.23 -4.82 -4.45
N ILE A 26 14.20 -5.55 -3.89
CA ILE A 26 13.91 -6.67 -2.99
C ILE A 26 13.64 -6.10 -1.60
N SER A 27 12.43 -6.36 -1.08
CA SER A 27 12.08 -5.97 0.27
C SER A 27 12.85 -6.79 1.31
N THR A 28 13.01 -6.25 2.51
CA THR A 28 13.66 -6.94 3.64
C THR A 28 13.06 -8.34 3.91
N LYS A 29 11.79 -8.56 3.61
CA LYS A 29 11.13 -9.86 3.73
C LYS A 29 11.62 -10.88 2.71
N GLY A 30 12.02 -10.43 1.53
CA GLY A 30 12.57 -11.28 0.45
C GLY A 30 14.07 -11.58 0.59
N VAL A 31 14.76 -10.92 1.51
CA VAL A 31 16.21 -11.14 1.76
C VAL A 31 16.40 -12.33 2.68
N SER A 32 17.35 -13.22 2.34
CA SER A 32 17.70 -14.39 3.15
C SER A 32 18.27 -13.98 4.53
N THR A 33 18.12 -14.86 5.53
CA THR A 33 18.70 -14.61 6.88
C THR A 33 20.23 -14.49 6.83
N ALA A 34 20.88 -15.20 5.93
CA ALA A 34 22.34 -15.13 5.75
C ALA A 34 22.75 -13.75 5.19
N ASP A 35 22.05 -13.28 4.15
CA ASP A 35 22.33 -11.96 3.55
C ASP A 35 22.04 -10.81 4.52
N LYS A 36 20.98 -10.93 5.35
CA LYS A 36 20.68 -9.94 6.40
C LYS A 36 21.86 -9.77 7.35
N LYS A 37 22.46 -10.89 7.80
CA LYS A 37 23.63 -10.84 8.68
C LYS A 37 24.84 -10.19 8.01
N LEU A 38 25.04 -10.42 6.71
CA LEU A 38 26.09 -9.77 5.93
C LEU A 38 25.85 -8.26 5.82
N PHE A 39 24.60 -7.84 5.57
CA PHE A 39 24.24 -6.43 5.51
C PHE A 39 24.37 -5.74 6.88
N GLU A 40 23.96 -6.40 7.95
CA GLU A 40 24.16 -5.90 9.32
C GLU A 40 25.63 -5.75 9.66
N ALA A 41 26.49 -6.67 9.22
CA ALA A 41 27.93 -6.58 9.43
C ALA A 41 28.59 -5.44 8.62
N GLU A 42 28.13 -5.18 7.39
CA GLU A 42 28.72 -4.17 6.51
C GLU A 42 28.16 -2.75 6.77
N PHE A 43 26.84 -2.63 6.99
CA PHE A 43 26.16 -1.34 7.08
C PHE A 43 25.63 -1.00 8.49
N GLY A 44 25.69 -1.94 9.42
CA GLY A 44 25.11 -1.79 10.77
C GLY A 44 23.61 -2.02 10.84
N PHE A 45 22.96 -2.30 9.71
CA PHE A 45 21.51 -2.59 9.62
C PHE A 45 21.19 -3.41 8.36
N SER A 46 19.99 -4.01 8.34
CA SER A 46 19.42 -4.65 7.17
C SER A 46 18.16 -3.92 6.74
N ASP A 47 18.03 -3.64 5.44
CA ASP A 47 16.89 -2.93 4.85
C ASP A 47 16.60 -3.45 3.44
N ASP A 48 15.63 -2.85 2.74
CA ASP A 48 15.37 -3.12 1.32
C ASP A 48 16.63 -2.87 0.51
N THR A 49 16.86 -3.73 -0.48
CA THR A 49 18.14 -3.73 -1.20
C THR A 49 18.49 -2.39 -1.84
N TYR A 50 17.50 -1.68 -2.40
CA TYR A 50 17.76 -0.38 -3.03
C TYR A 50 18.31 0.67 -2.04
N ASN A 51 17.93 0.61 -0.75
CA ASN A 51 18.50 1.48 0.28
C ASN A 51 19.99 1.17 0.49
N LEU A 52 20.32 -0.11 0.64
CA LEU A 52 21.72 -0.54 0.83
C LEU A 52 22.60 -0.18 -0.36
N PHE A 53 22.01 -0.18 -1.58
CA PHE A 53 22.70 0.28 -2.79
C PHE A 53 23.09 1.77 -2.70
N PHE A 54 22.27 2.62 -2.12
CA PHE A 54 22.64 4.01 -1.89
C PHE A 54 23.83 4.12 -0.92
N PHE A 55 23.79 3.42 0.21
CA PHE A 55 24.88 3.44 1.18
C PHE A 55 26.19 2.93 0.54
N LYS A 56 26.12 1.82 -0.20
CA LYS A 56 27.29 1.30 -0.93
C LYS A 56 27.74 2.26 -2.02
N GLY A 57 26.83 2.82 -2.79
CA GLY A 57 27.13 3.80 -3.83
C GLY A 57 27.89 5.00 -3.28
N PHE A 58 27.38 5.62 -2.20
CA PHE A 58 28.10 6.74 -1.57
C PHE A 58 29.48 6.34 -1.05
N SER A 59 29.69 5.11 -0.58
CA SER A 59 31.01 4.64 -0.16
C SER A 59 31.99 4.53 -1.33
N LEU A 60 31.50 4.19 -2.52
CA LEU A 60 32.30 4.01 -3.74
C LEU A 60 32.57 5.31 -4.51
N LEU A 61 31.81 6.38 -4.28
CA LEU A 61 32.04 7.67 -4.94
C LEU A 61 33.29 8.37 -4.41
N CYS A 62 33.99 9.08 -5.28
CA CYS A 62 34.95 10.11 -4.88
C CYS A 62 34.25 11.32 -4.26
N LYS A 63 34.98 12.20 -3.60
CA LYS A 63 34.45 13.49 -3.15
C LYS A 63 34.04 14.33 -4.37
N GLY A 64 32.80 14.85 -4.36
CA GLY A 64 32.23 15.56 -5.50
C GLY A 64 31.62 14.64 -6.57
N GLY A 65 31.74 13.32 -6.43
CA GLY A 65 31.12 12.36 -7.34
C GLY A 65 29.58 12.35 -7.20
N CYS A 66 28.89 12.01 -8.28
CA CYS A 66 27.45 12.05 -8.41
C CYS A 66 26.82 10.65 -8.45
N ILE A 67 25.77 10.44 -7.70
CA ILE A 67 24.93 9.25 -7.74
C ILE A 67 23.56 9.57 -8.31
N THR A 68 23.07 8.73 -9.22
CA THR A 68 21.71 8.87 -9.79
C THR A 68 21.08 7.50 -9.92
N TYR A 69 20.06 7.24 -9.10
CA TYR A 69 19.38 5.95 -9.08
C TYR A 69 17.89 6.11 -9.31
N ILE A 70 17.29 5.13 -10.02
CA ILE A 70 15.84 4.95 -10.06
C ILE A 70 15.46 3.90 -9.01
N THR A 71 14.53 4.25 -8.12
CA THR A 71 14.14 3.42 -6.97
C THR A 71 12.68 3.63 -6.62
N PRO A 72 12.06 2.76 -5.78
CA PRO A 72 10.76 3.03 -5.20
C PRO A 72 10.75 4.37 -4.45
N LYS A 73 9.72 5.20 -4.65
CA LYS A 73 9.59 6.50 -3.96
C LYS A 73 9.11 6.39 -2.51
N THR A 74 8.79 5.18 -2.04
CA THR A 74 8.30 4.93 -0.68
C THR A 74 9.24 5.47 0.41
N PHE A 75 10.54 5.58 0.14
CA PHE A 75 11.49 6.12 1.10
C PHE A 75 11.27 7.60 1.42
N TRP A 76 10.55 8.35 0.61
CA TRP A 76 10.32 9.80 0.84
C TRP A 76 9.64 10.08 2.17
N THR A 77 8.69 9.21 2.59
CA THR A 77 7.85 9.45 3.75
C THR A 77 7.86 8.32 4.78
N THR A 78 8.22 7.09 4.37
CA THR A 78 8.19 5.92 5.26
C THR A 78 9.18 6.10 6.42
N GLN A 79 8.69 5.95 7.65
CA GLN A 79 9.48 6.17 8.87
C GLN A 79 10.74 5.29 8.94
N THR A 80 10.63 4.01 8.58
CA THR A 80 11.76 3.07 8.60
C THR A 80 12.86 3.41 7.60
N LYS A 81 12.62 4.33 6.65
CA LYS A 81 13.57 4.76 5.62
C LYS A 81 14.25 6.11 5.95
N ARG A 82 14.15 6.56 7.19
CA ARG A 82 14.79 7.81 7.64
C ARG A 82 16.30 7.82 7.37
N SER A 83 17.01 6.73 7.65
CA SER A 83 18.45 6.65 7.44
C SER A 83 18.87 6.96 5.99
N LEU A 84 18.09 6.51 5.00
CA LEU A 84 18.35 6.86 3.60
C LEU A 84 18.13 8.34 3.32
N ARG A 85 17.05 8.93 3.86
CA ARG A 85 16.83 10.38 3.71
C ARG A 85 17.91 11.20 4.37
N ASP A 86 18.32 10.82 5.57
CA ASP A 86 19.41 11.48 6.29
C ASP A 86 20.73 11.38 5.50
N LEU A 87 21.03 10.21 4.89
CA LEU A 87 22.20 10.06 4.00
C LEU A 87 22.12 11.01 2.80
N LEU A 88 20.99 11.05 2.12
CA LEU A 88 20.79 11.90 0.92
C LEU A 88 20.88 13.39 1.28
N LEU A 89 20.26 13.80 2.38
CA LEU A 89 20.21 15.20 2.81
C LEU A 89 21.50 15.67 3.54
N ALA A 90 22.33 14.75 4.04
CA ALA A 90 23.70 15.07 4.48
C ALA A 90 24.64 15.39 3.31
N ASN A 91 24.22 15.04 2.09
CA ASN A 91 24.90 15.32 0.85
C ASN A 91 24.11 16.34 0.01
N THR A 92 24.71 16.88 -1.05
CA THR A 92 24.04 17.83 -1.94
C THR A 92 23.02 17.11 -2.80
N LEU A 93 21.75 17.25 -2.50
CA LEU A 93 20.65 16.70 -3.29
C LEU A 93 20.40 17.63 -4.50
N ASN A 94 20.57 17.10 -5.72
CA ASN A 94 20.39 17.87 -6.94
C ASN A 94 18.93 17.90 -7.37
N TYR A 95 18.34 16.69 -7.50
CA TYR A 95 16.94 16.58 -7.86
C TYR A 95 16.30 15.29 -7.38
N VAL A 96 15.00 15.34 -7.31
CA VAL A 96 14.10 14.20 -7.09
C VAL A 96 13.04 14.23 -8.18
N PHE A 97 12.91 13.16 -8.94
CA PHE A 97 11.97 13.07 -10.05
C PHE A 97 10.94 11.98 -9.78
N ASP A 98 9.69 12.36 -9.56
CA ASP A 98 8.56 11.43 -9.46
C ASP A 98 8.21 10.90 -10.86
N THR A 99 8.55 9.66 -11.12
CA THR A 99 8.29 9.00 -12.39
C THR A 99 6.95 8.25 -12.39
N ALA A 100 6.18 8.31 -11.32
CA ALA A 100 5.03 7.45 -11.11
C ALA A 100 5.41 5.95 -11.29
N ASN A 101 4.60 5.18 -11.99
CA ASN A 101 4.92 3.79 -12.34
C ASN A 101 5.19 3.67 -13.86
N PRO A 102 6.44 3.84 -14.32
CA PRO A 102 6.78 3.71 -15.73
C PRO A 102 6.99 2.25 -16.17
N PHE A 103 6.91 1.28 -15.26
CA PHE A 103 7.17 -0.13 -15.54
C PHE A 103 5.88 -0.94 -15.51
N GLU A 104 5.55 -1.63 -16.60
CA GLU A 104 4.35 -2.47 -16.68
C GLU A 104 4.40 -3.68 -15.73
N ALA A 105 5.59 -4.21 -15.46
CA ALA A 105 5.79 -5.41 -14.65
C ALA A 105 5.91 -5.15 -13.14
N VAL A 106 6.01 -3.90 -12.70
CA VAL A 106 6.25 -3.54 -11.30
C VAL A 106 5.12 -2.67 -10.78
N MET A 107 4.42 -3.11 -9.75
CA MET A 107 3.30 -2.36 -9.15
C MET A 107 3.79 -1.37 -8.07
N VAL A 108 4.89 -0.65 -8.33
CA VAL A 108 5.46 0.30 -7.38
C VAL A 108 5.77 1.61 -8.07
N ASP A 109 5.29 2.70 -7.51
CA ASP A 109 5.69 4.04 -7.94
C ASP A 109 7.17 4.26 -7.68
N THR A 110 7.86 4.78 -8.69
CA THR A 110 9.31 5.01 -8.66
C THR A 110 9.66 6.49 -8.69
N CYS A 111 10.91 6.76 -8.35
CA CYS A 111 11.52 8.07 -8.51
C CYS A 111 12.97 7.95 -8.94
N ILE A 112 13.47 8.97 -9.63
CA ILE A 112 14.90 9.13 -9.88
C ILE A 112 15.43 10.16 -8.88
N THR A 113 16.49 9.79 -8.16
CA THR A 113 17.14 10.65 -7.17
C THR A 113 18.59 10.87 -7.58
N SER A 114 19.02 12.14 -7.65
CA SER A 114 20.40 12.51 -7.93
C SER A 114 20.98 13.33 -6.79
N ALA A 115 22.15 12.91 -6.32
CA ALA A 115 22.87 13.59 -5.25
C ALA A 115 24.38 13.57 -5.51
N VAL A 116 25.09 14.57 -5.00
CA VAL A 116 26.55 14.69 -5.06
C VAL A 116 27.13 14.44 -3.68
N LYS A 117 28.18 13.62 -3.62
CA LYS A 117 28.93 13.35 -2.37
C LYS A 117 29.72 14.59 -1.94
N ASN A 118 29.00 15.55 -1.43
CA ASN A 118 29.54 16.79 -0.89
C ASN A 118 28.56 17.36 0.13
N LYS A 119 29.08 18.05 1.14
CA LYS A 119 28.20 18.75 2.11
C LYS A 119 27.41 19.82 1.35
N PRO A 120 26.07 19.89 1.53
CA PRO A 120 25.26 20.89 0.85
C PRO A 120 25.61 22.31 1.32
N ALA A 121 25.58 23.27 0.41
CA ALA A 121 25.58 24.68 0.76
C ALA A 121 24.28 25.03 1.52
N ALA A 122 24.31 26.05 2.35
CA ALA A 122 23.14 26.45 3.16
C ALA A 122 21.94 26.84 2.30
N ASP A 123 22.18 27.35 1.10
CA ASP A 123 21.22 27.80 0.11
C ASP A 123 21.01 26.79 -1.03
N ASN A 124 21.44 25.54 -0.87
CA ASN A 124 21.27 24.52 -1.91
C ASN A 124 19.80 24.36 -2.30
N LEU A 125 19.53 24.44 -3.59
CA LEU A 125 18.21 24.29 -4.18
C LEU A 125 18.06 22.91 -4.83
N VAL A 126 17.02 22.21 -4.44
CA VAL A 126 16.62 20.92 -4.99
C VAL A 126 15.56 21.11 -6.05
N ARG A 127 15.73 20.50 -7.20
CA ARG A 127 14.70 20.43 -8.24
C ARG A 127 13.80 19.23 -7.97
N PHE A 128 12.53 19.48 -7.71
CA PHE A 128 11.50 18.45 -7.65
C PHE A 128 10.79 18.39 -8.99
N MET A 129 10.90 17.28 -9.70
CA MET A 129 10.27 17.05 -10.99
C MET A 129 9.08 16.09 -10.81
N ASP A 130 7.89 16.50 -11.26
CA ASP A 130 6.69 15.66 -11.23
C ASP A 130 6.33 15.21 -12.65
N GLY A 131 6.63 13.96 -12.96
CA GLY A 131 6.35 13.33 -14.25
C GLY A 131 5.06 12.50 -14.28
N ARG A 132 4.25 12.51 -13.22
CA ARG A 132 3.04 11.69 -13.13
C ARG A 132 2.04 11.93 -14.27
N LYS A 133 1.99 13.14 -14.80
CA LYS A 133 1.15 13.48 -15.95
C LYS A 133 1.86 13.28 -17.28
N ASN A 134 3.13 13.62 -17.36
CA ASN A 134 3.94 13.51 -18.56
C ASN A 134 5.43 13.38 -18.18
N LEU A 135 6.01 12.20 -18.42
CA LEU A 135 7.42 11.93 -18.12
C LEU A 135 8.38 12.76 -18.97
N SER A 136 8.02 13.06 -20.22
CA SER A 136 8.86 13.82 -21.13
C SER A 136 8.86 15.32 -20.88
N GLN A 137 7.84 15.81 -20.17
CA GLN A 137 7.68 17.23 -19.82
C GLN A 137 7.20 17.33 -18.37
N PRO A 138 8.03 16.99 -17.39
CA PRO A 138 7.65 17.02 -15.99
C PRO A 138 7.46 18.46 -15.51
N GLU A 139 6.53 18.64 -14.58
CA GLU A 139 6.43 19.89 -13.82
C GLU A 139 7.68 20.04 -12.95
N CYS A 140 8.42 21.12 -13.08
CA CYS A 140 9.62 21.38 -12.30
C CYS A 140 9.36 22.42 -11.20
N LEU A 141 9.54 22.02 -9.96
CA LEU A 141 9.42 22.87 -8.77
C LEU A 141 10.79 22.96 -8.09
N ILE A 142 11.07 24.10 -7.49
CA ILE A 142 12.34 24.36 -6.79
C ILE A 142 12.07 24.56 -5.31
N VAL A 143 12.87 23.94 -4.46
CA VAL A 143 12.76 24.05 -3.01
C VAL A 143 14.16 24.06 -2.36
N ALA A 144 14.36 24.85 -1.32
CA ALA A 144 15.60 24.79 -0.55
C ALA A 144 15.72 23.44 0.14
N GLN A 145 16.91 22.81 0.09
CA GLN A 145 17.16 21.52 0.72
C GLN A 145 16.89 21.58 2.24
N SER A 146 17.11 22.73 2.87
CA SER A 146 16.83 22.97 4.28
C SER A 146 15.36 22.76 4.64
N VAL A 147 14.41 22.93 3.71
CA VAL A 147 12.99 22.63 3.94
C VAL A 147 12.82 21.15 4.31
N TYR A 148 13.43 20.24 3.57
CA TYR A 148 13.36 18.81 3.86
C TYR A 148 14.04 18.44 5.17
N LEU A 149 15.20 19.04 5.46
CA LEU A 149 15.93 18.86 6.73
C LEU A 149 15.11 19.31 7.95
N ASN A 150 14.28 20.31 7.78
CA ASN A 150 13.47 20.88 8.85
C ASN A 150 12.08 20.23 9.01
N THR A 151 11.76 19.21 8.21
CA THR A 151 10.56 18.40 8.44
C THR A 151 10.79 17.33 9.50
N GLN A 152 9.72 16.81 10.09
CA GLN A 152 9.82 15.62 10.93
C GLN A 152 10.37 14.44 10.10
N ASN A 153 11.35 13.73 10.64
CA ASN A 153 12.01 12.60 9.96
C ASN A 153 12.62 12.92 8.60
N SER A 154 12.98 14.18 8.33
CA SER A 154 13.57 14.58 7.04
C SER A 154 12.73 14.17 5.82
N VAL A 155 11.41 14.28 5.91
CA VAL A 155 10.47 13.85 4.88
C VAL A 155 10.65 14.66 3.59
N ILE A 156 10.70 13.93 2.46
CA ILE A 156 10.72 14.52 1.11
C ILE A 156 9.28 14.58 0.59
N PHE A 157 8.82 15.76 0.15
CA PHE A 157 7.48 15.95 -0.37
C PHE A 157 7.49 16.85 -1.61
N LYS A 158 6.44 16.75 -2.44
CA LYS A 158 6.25 17.67 -3.58
C LYS A 158 6.04 19.09 -3.05
N PRO A 159 6.90 20.07 -3.40
CA PRO A 159 6.80 21.44 -2.92
C PRO A 159 5.78 22.26 -3.74
N SER A 160 4.53 21.77 -3.80
CA SER A 160 3.42 22.54 -4.38
C SER A 160 3.10 23.75 -3.51
N ALA A 161 2.46 24.77 -4.08
CA ALA A 161 2.06 25.98 -3.35
C ALA A 161 1.28 25.66 -2.07
N LEU A 162 0.36 24.67 -2.13
CA LEU A 162 -0.40 24.22 -0.97
C LEU A 162 0.51 23.58 0.09
N ASN A 163 1.39 22.65 -0.31
CA ASN A 163 2.27 21.96 0.62
C ASN A 163 3.27 22.92 1.27
N MET A 164 3.80 23.87 0.50
CA MET A 164 4.69 24.90 1.06
C MET A 164 3.95 25.81 2.03
N ARG A 165 2.70 26.20 1.73
CA ARG A 165 1.88 26.97 2.65
C ARG A 165 1.59 26.23 3.97
N ILE A 166 1.31 24.93 3.91
CA ILE A 166 1.13 24.08 5.10
C ILE A 166 2.44 24.00 5.89
N TYR A 167 3.56 23.82 5.21
CA TYR A 167 4.88 23.79 5.86
C TYR A 167 5.21 25.10 6.58
N GLU A 168 5.00 26.24 5.92
CA GLU A 168 5.22 27.57 6.51
C GLU A 168 4.38 27.82 7.74
N LEU A 169 3.11 27.40 7.73
CA LEU A 169 2.18 27.63 8.86
C LEU A 169 2.40 26.67 10.03
N TYR A 170 2.77 25.44 9.75
CA TYR A 170 2.70 24.36 10.74
C TYR A 170 3.99 23.53 10.88
N GLY A 171 4.94 23.63 9.95
CA GLY A 171 6.09 22.74 9.87
C GLY A 171 6.90 22.68 11.16
N GLU A 172 7.27 23.82 11.74
CA GLU A 172 8.00 23.89 12.99
C GLU A 172 7.19 23.33 14.18
N LYS A 173 5.90 23.63 14.24
CA LYS A 173 5.02 23.11 15.29
C LYS A 173 4.88 21.59 15.20
N VAL A 174 4.69 21.05 14.00
CA VAL A 174 4.59 19.61 13.77
C VAL A 174 5.90 18.91 14.11
N LYS A 175 7.03 19.48 13.71
CA LYS A 175 8.37 18.95 14.05
C LYS A 175 8.59 18.92 15.56
N ALA A 176 8.31 20.01 16.26
CA ALA A 176 8.47 20.10 17.72
C ALA A 176 7.56 19.09 18.46
N LEU A 177 6.31 18.93 18.02
CA LEU A 177 5.39 17.93 18.56
C LEU A 177 5.90 16.50 18.30
N TYR A 178 6.38 16.24 17.08
CA TYR A 178 6.93 14.95 16.71
C TYR A 178 8.16 14.59 17.55
N ASP A 179 9.13 15.49 17.64
CA ASP A 179 10.38 15.29 18.41
C ASP A 179 10.09 15.11 19.92
N LYS A 180 9.08 15.81 20.44
CA LYS A 180 8.69 15.71 21.85
C LYS A 180 7.93 14.43 22.20
N TRP A 181 6.98 14.03 21.37
CA TRP A 181 5.98 13.01 21.72
C TRP A 181 6.10 11.71 20.94
N TRP A 182 6.24 11.80 19.62
CA TRP A 182 6.17 10.63 18.76
C TRP A 182 7.28 9.62 19.05
N ASP A 183 8.52 10.09 19.11
CA ASP A 183 9.65 9.22 19.37
C ASP A 183 9.56 8.56 20.74
N LYS A 184 9.12 9.28 21.75
CA LYS A 184 8.92 8.71 23.09
C LYS A 184 7.86 7.61 23.11
N ILE A 185 6.71 7.85 22.47
CA ILE A 185 5.56 6.94 22.48
C ILE A 185 5.81 5.71 21.60
N LYS A 186 6.44 5.89 20.44
CA LYS A 186 6.53 4.82 19.42
C LYS A 186 7.84 4.01 19.47
N THR A 187 8.89 4.54 20.06
CA THR A 187 10.19 3.84 20.15
C THR A 187 10.34 3.03 21.43
N SER A 188 9.62 3.38 22.49
CA SER A 188 9.63 2.61 23.74
C SER A 188 8.94 1.24 23.57
N ARG A 189 9.54 0.19 24.11
CA ARG A 189 8.94 -1.15 24.22
C ARG A 189 8.04 -1.31 25.43
N ASP A 190 8.03 -0.34 26.34
CA ASP A 190 7.21 -0.32 27.54
C ASP A 190 5.80 0.18 27.19
N ILE A 191 4.85 -0.74 27.07
CA ILE A 191 3.47 -0.48 26.68
C ILE A 191 2.76 0.42 27.70
N GLU A 192 2.99 0.21 29.00
CA GLU A 192 2.34 0.97 30.06
C GLU A 192 2.86 2.41 30.13
N LYS A 193 4.16 2.58 29.91
CA LYS A 193 4.75 3.93 29.76
C LYS A 193 4.16 4.64 28.54
N ASN A 194 4.06 3.95 27.42
CA ASN A 194 3.51 4.54 26.18
C ASN A 194 2.05 4.98 26.36
N LYS A 195 1.23 4.20 27.06
CA LYS A 195 -0.15 4.59 27.37
C LYS A 195 -0.21 5.85 28.21
N ARG A 196 0.56 5.92 29.29
CA ARG A 196 0.59 7.12 30.17
C ARG A 196 1.04 8.38 29.42
N GLU A 197 2.11 8.29 28.63
CA GLU A 197 2.57 9.42 27.84
C GLU A 197 1.55 9.83 26.76
N LEU A 198 0.82 8.87 26.18
CA LEU A 198 -0.24 9.14 25.24
C LEU A 198 -1.45 9.83 25.89
N GLU A 199 -1.84 9.41 27.07
CA GLU A 199 -2.89 10.05 27.88
C GLU A 199 -2.47 11.48 28.28
N GLU A 200 -1.24 11.68 28.73
CA GLU A 200 -0.69 12.99 29.03
C GLU A 200 -0.71 13.92 27.80
N TYR A 201 -0.29 13.40 26.63
CA TYR A 201 -0.36 14.16 25.39
C TYR A 201 -1.79 14.58 25.06
N ARG A 202 -2.75 13.65 25.12
CA ARG A 202 -4.18 13.92 24.83
C ARG A 202 -4.75 14.94 25.82
N ALA A 203 -4.44 14.82 27.09
CA ALA A 203 -4.89 15.76 28.12
C ALA A 203 -4.29 17.17 27.97
N SER A 204 -3.13 17.28 27.32
CA SER A 204 -2.47 18.58 27.11
C SER A 204 -3.07 19.41 25.95
N LEU A 205 -3.89 18.78 25.09
CA LEU A 205 -4.44 19.42 23.89
C LEU A 205 -5.60 20.36 24.23
N LYS A 206 -5.63 21.48 23.50
CA LYS A 206 -6.70 22.49 23.58
C LYS A 206 -7.35 22.68 22.20
N PRO A 207 -8.59 23.15 22.14
CA PRO A 207 -9.22 23.50 20.87
C PRO A 207 -8.35 24.48 20.07
N GLY A 208 -8.10 24.17 18.79
CA GLY A 208 -7.23 24.95 17.91
C GLY A 208 -5.76 24.54 17.89
N ASP A 209 -5.34 23.61 18.74
CA ASP A 209 -3.96 23.09 18.69
C ASP A 209 -3.72 22.22 17.46
N VAL A 210 -2.49 22.26 16.97
CA VAL A 210 -1.98 21.27 16.02
C VAL A 210 -1.71 19.97 16.75
N ALA A 211 -2.23 18.86 16.23
CA ALA A 211 -2.08 17.57 16.88
C ALA A 211 -1.57 16.49 15.93
N LEU A 212 -0.86 15.51 16.46
CA LEU A 212 -0.41 14.33 15.72
C LEU A 212 -1.53 13.30 15.69
N LEU A 213 -2.13 13.08 14.51
CA LEU A 213 -3.25 12.15 14.34
C LEU A 213 -2.95 10.75 14.89
N GLY A 214 -1.74 10.23 14.67
CA GLY A 214 -1.32 8.93 15.19
C GLY A 214 -1.21 8.84 16.72
N CYS A 215 -1.27 9.98 17.44
CA CYS A 215 -1.37 10.04 18.90
C CYS A 215 -2.81 10.21 19.37
N LEU A 216 -3.70 10.69 18.50
CA LEU A 216 -5.13 10.85 18.83
C LEU A 216 -5.95 9.59 18.51
N THR A 217 -5.52 8.85 17.50
CA THR A 217 -6.23 7.69 16.99
C THR A 217 -5.44 6.42 17.21
N GLU A 218 -6.16 5.33 17.39
CA GLU A 218 -5.62 4.00 17.26
C GLU A 218 -6.01 3.48 15.89
N GLY A 219 -5.05 3.00 15.14
CA GLY A 219 -5.26 2.52 13.78
C GLY A 219 -4.53 1.22 13.52
N GLY A 220 -5.06 0.45 12.59
CA GLY A 220 -4.45 -0.79 12.15
C GLY A 220 -5.08 -1.29 10.86
N GLN A 221 -4.35 -2.13 10.15
CA GLN A 221 -4.90 -2.81 8.99
C GLN A 221 -6.00 -3.79 9.46
N GLY A 222 -7.12 -3.79 8.74
CA GLY A 222 -8.21 -4.73 8.98
C GLY A 222 -7.94 -6.12 8.41
N LEU A 223 -9.01 -6.88 8.24
CA LEU A 223 -9.01 -8.21 7.66
C LEU A 223 -8.59 -8.18 6.18
N ALA A 224 -7.60 -8.97 5.82
CA ALA A 224 -7.30 -9.31 4.44
C ALA A 224 -7.78 -10.73 4.15
N THR A 225 -8.79 -10.88 3.31
CA THR A 225 -9.42 -12.19 3.02
C THR A 225 -8.56 -13.08 2.13
N ALA A 226 -7.65 -12.49 1.35
CA ALA A 226 -6.87 -13.11 0.28
C ALA A 226 -7.71 -13.91 -0.76
N ASN A 227 -9.03 -13.92 -0.61
CA ASN A 227 -9.98 -14.51 -1.54
C ASN A 227 -11.29 -13.71 -1.52
N ASN A 228 -11.23 -12.51 -2.09
CA ASN A 228 -12.37 -11.58 -2.09
C ASN A 228 -13.61 -12.18 -2.78
N GLY A 229 -13.42 -12.97 -3.84
CA GLY A 229 -14.53 -13.60 -4.56
C GLY A 229 -15.34 -14.60 -3.71
N LYS A 230 -14.72 -15.19 -2.68
CA LYS A 230 -15.42 -16.09 -1.74
C LYS A 230 -16.14 -15.33 -0.64
N TYR A 231 -15.53 -14.29 -0.10
CA TYR A 231 -15.98 -13.68 1.16
C TYR A 231 -16.72 -12.37 0.96
N ILE A 232 -16.41 -11.60 -0.11
CA ILE A 232 -16.96 -10.26 -0.28
C ILE A 232 -18.15 -10.28 -1.22
N ALA A 233 -19.18 -9.59 -0.83
CA ALA A 233 -20.38 -9.32 -1.60
C ALA A 233 -20.56 -7.82 -1.84
N VAL A 234 -21.42 -7.48 -2.79
CA VAL A 234 -21.82 -6.11 -3.12
C VAL A 234 -23.32 -5.99 -2.90
N ARG A 235 -23.77 -4.92 -2.28
CA ARG A 235 -25.20 -4.62 -2.11
C ARG A 235 -25.89 -4.45 -3.47
N SER A 236 -27.01 -5.12 -3.67
CA SER A 236 -27.74 -5.21 -4.95
C SER A 236 -28.21 -3.85 -5.48
N THR A 237 -28.41 -2.87 -4.62
CA THR A 237 -28.90 -1.52 -4.91
C THR A 237 -27.79 -0.55 -5.37
N THR A 238 -26.55 -0.98 -5.44
CA THR A 238 -25.39 -0.13 -5.72
C THR A 238 -24.96 -0.15 -7.19
N LYS A 239 -24.37 0.96 -7.66
CA LYS A 239 -23.74 1.03 -9.01
C LYS A 239 -22.69 -0.06 -9.24
N TRP A 240 -22.06 -0.56 -8.17
CA TRP A 240 -21.12 -1.68 -8.26
C TRP A 240 -21.81 -2.97 -8.67
N ALA A 241 -22.99 -3.24 -8.11
CA ALA A 241 -23.79 -4.41 -8.49
C ALA A 241 -24.20 -4.32 -9.98
N ASP A 242 -24.66 -3.15 -10.44
CA ASP A 242 -25.01 -2.93 -11.85
C ASP A 242 -23.82 -3.15 -12.79
N ASN A 243 -22.65 -2.64 -12.43
CA ASN A 243 -21.42 -2.88 -13.20
C ASN A 243 -21.06 -4.37 -13.27
N ILE A 244 -21.26 -5.12 -12.19
CA ILE A 244 -21.03 -6.56 -12.15
C ILE A 244 -22.03 -7.28 -13.05
N ARG A 245 -23.34 -6.96 -12.96
CA ARG A 245 -24.39 -7.52 -13.80
C ARG A 245 -24.08 -7.34 -15.29
N MET A 246 -23.71 -6.13 -15.70
CA MET A 246 -23.36 -5.81 -17.08
C MET A 246 -22.08 -6.50 -17.55
N SER A 247 -21.09 -6.68 -16.68
CA SER A 247 -19.77 -7.18 -17.06
C SER A 247 -19.67 -8.70 -17.09
N ARG A 248 -20.43 -9.41 -16.25
CA ARG A 248 -20.39 -10.88 -16.15
C ARG A 248 -20.67 -11.61 -17.47
N PRO A 249 -21.76 -11.32 -18.19
CA PRO A 249 -22.03 -11.98 -19.46
C PRO A 249 -20.91 -11.79 -20.48
N LYS A 250 -20.35 -10.59 -20.57
CA LYS A 250 -19.25 -10.29 -21.48
C LYS A 250 -18.00 -11.12 -21.14
N LYS A 251 -17.63 -11.18 -19.86
CA LYS A 251 -16.48 -11.98 -19.41
C LYS A 251 -16.68 -13.48 -19.61
N LEU A 252 -17.90 -13.97 -19.42
CA LEU A 252 -18.25 -15.36 -19.71
C LEU A 252 -18.11 -15.65 -21.20
N ALA A 253 -18.65 -14.80 -22.08
CA ALA A 253 -18.55 -14.97 -23.54
C ALA A 253 -17.08 -14.98 -23.98
N ASP A 254 -16.26 -14.05 -23.48
CA ASP A 254 -14.82 -13.97 -23.76
C ASP A 254 -14.06 -15.22 -23.28
N PHE A 255 -14.45 -15.77 -22.13
CA PHE A 255 -13.83 -16.98 -21.57
C PHE A 255 -14.21 -18.22 -22.41
N LEU A 256 -15.49 -18.39 -22.69
CA LEU A 256 -15.99 -19.52 -23.52
C LEU A 256 -15.37 -19.53 -24.91
N ALA A 257 -15.21 -18.36 -25.54
CA ALA A 257 -14.57 -18.22 -26.84
C ALA A 257 -13.08 -18.68 -26.83
N ARG A 258 -12.39 -18.53 -25.70
CA ARG A 258 -10.98 -18.94 -25.56
C ARG A 258 -10.78 -20.33 -24.96
N THR A 259 -11.85 -20.94 -24.43
CA THR A 259 -11.78 -22.22 -23.70
C THR A 259 -12.78 -23.22 -24.24
N PRO A 260 -12.50 -23.86 -25.40
CA PRO A 260 -13.43 -24.81 -26.04
C PRO A 260 -13.88 -25.97 -25.14
N LYS A 261 -13.02 -26.37 -24.20
CA LYS A 261 -13.33 -27.42 -23.21
C LYS A 261 -14.42 -27.04 -22.19
N ALA A 262 -14.73 -25.77 -22.07
CA ALA A 262 -15.78 -25.27 -21.18
C ALA A 262 -17.15 -25.23 -21.84
N ILE A 263 -17.26 -25.54 -23.15
CA ILE A 263 -18.48 -25.46 -23.93
C ILE A 263 -19.29 -26.72 -23.71
N THR A 264 -20.54 -26.56 -23.31
CA THR A 264 -21.49 -27.68 -23.16
C THR A 264 -22.31 -27.89 -24.42
N ALA A 265 -22.92 -29.08 -24.56
CA ALA A 265 -23.78 -29.42 -25.68
C ALA A 265 -24.98 -28.45 -25.85
N GLU A 266 -25.43 -27.87 -24.74
CA GLU A 266 -26.53 -26.90 -24.72
C GLU A 266 -26.13 -25.59 -25.39
N MET A 267 -24.91 -25.11 -25.18
CA MET A 267 -24.41 -23.85 -25.75
C MET A 267 -24.36 -23.88 -27.28
N TYR A 268 -24.19 -25.06 -27.89
CA TYR A 268 -24.22 -25.23 -29.37
C TYR A 268 -25.59 -25.03 -30.00
N ARG A 269 -26.66 -24.98 -29.20
CA ARG A 269 -28.03 -24.72 -29.71
C ARG A 269 -28.27 -23.25 -30.03
N TYR A 270 -27.36 -22.37 -29.60
CA TYR A 270 -27.47 -20.93 -29.76
C TYR A 270 -26.52 -20.41 -30.85
N PRO A 271 -26.89 -19.34 -31.58
CA PRO A 271 -26.08 -18.80 -32.66
C PRO A 271 -24.76 -18.19 -32.19
N SER A 272 -24.66 -17.84 -30.89
CA SER A 272 -23.43 -17.34 -30.27
C SER A 272 -23.47 -17.53 -28.76
N TYR A 273 -22.32 -17.45 -28.10
CA TYR A 273 -22.25 -17.47 -26.60
C TYR A 273 -22.98 -16.27 -25.98
N ALA A 274 -22.97 -15.13 -26.66
CA ALA A 274 -23.73 -13.97 -26.21
C ALA A 274 -25.23 -14.23 -26.21
N ALA A 275 -25.76 -14.87 -27.27
CA ALA A 275 -27.17 -15.24 -27.35
C ALA A 275 -27.55 -16.28 -26.28
N PHE A 276 -26.70 -17.28 -26.05
CA PHE A 276 -26.89 -18.22 -24.95
C PHE A 276 -26.96 -17.49 -23.60
N LEU A 277 -25.99 -16.62 -23.28
CA LEU A 277 -25.95 -15.91 -22.03
C LEU A 277 -27.12 -14.93 -21.84
N GLN A 278 -27.65 -14.37 -22.91
CA GLN A 278 -28.87 -13.55 -22.88
C GLN A 278 -30.13 -14.34 -22.54
N SER A 279 -30.15 -15.66 -22.76
CA SER A 279 -31.29 -16.52 -22.40
C SER A 279 -31.30 -16.93 -20.94
N LEU A 280 -30.18 -16.71 -20.21
CA LEU A 280 -30.03 -17.07 -18.81
C LEU A 280 -30.51 -15.95 -17.89
N SER A 281 -31.10 -16.33 -16.76
CA SER A 281 -31.36 -15.45 -15.65
C SER A 281 -30.06 -14.97 -14.97
N GLU A 282 -30.14 -13.92 -14.17
CA GLU A 282 -29.00 -13.43 -13.39
C GLU A 282 -28.43 -14.51 -12.46
N ALA A 283 -29.29 -15.32 -11.85
CA ALA A 283 -28.90 -16.42 -10.97
C ALA A 283 -28.14 -17.53 -11.74
N GLU A 284 -28.60 -17.90 -12.94
CA GLU A 284 -27.94 -18.89 -13.80
C GLU A 284 -26.59 -18.38 -14.30
N ILE A 285 -26.48 -17.10 -14.67
CA ILE A 285 -25.21 -16.46 -15.03
C ILE A 285 -24.24 -16.50 -13.83
N ALA A 286 -24.72 -16.19 -12.64
CA ALA A 286 -23.90 -16.24 -11.41
C ALA A 286 -23.43 -17.68 -11.11
N GLY A 287 -24.33 -18.66 -11.23
CA GLY A 287 -24.02 -20.08 -11.04
C GLY A 287 -22.99 -20.59 -12.05
N LEU A 288 -23.15 -20.23 -13.33
CA LEU A 288 -22.18 -20.58 -14.37
C LEU A 288 -20.81 -19.94 -14.09
N PHE A 289 -20.79 -18.70 -13.66
CA PHE A 289 -19.58 -17.99 -13.31
C PHE A 289 -18.82 -18.67 -12.15
N ASP A 290 -19.56 -19.12 -11.13
CA ASP A 290 -19.00 -19.82 -9.98
C ASP A 290 -18.51 -21.24 -10.34
N SER A 291 -19.26 -21.99 -11.11
CA SER A 291 -18.86 -23.35 -11.54
C SER A 291 -17.60 -23.35 -12.41
N LEU A 292 -17.46 -22.35 -13.29
CA LEU A 292 -16.25 -22.21 -14.11
C LEU A 292 -15.03 -21.83 -13.25
N LYS A 293 -15.19 -21.01 -12.22
CA LYS A 293 -14.09 -20.71 -11.27
C LYS A 293 -13.65 -21.93 -10.49
N GLU A 294 -14.57 -22.79 -10.09
CA GLU A 294 -14.24 -24.05 -9.41
C GLU A 294 -13.47 -24.99 -10.34
N GLN A 295 -13.87 -25.08 -11.59
CA GLN A 295 -13.29 -25.99 -12.56
C GLN A 295 -11.94 -25.52 -13.14
N TYR A 296 -11.80 -24.24 -13.45
CA TYR A 296 -10.66 -23.66 -14.18
C TYR A 296 -9.77 -22.73 -13.36
N GLY A 297 -10.13 -22.46 -12.12
CA GLY A 297 -9.38 -21.60 -11.20
C GLY A 297 -10.12 -20.31 -10.86
N ARG A 298 -9.90 -19.85 -9.64
CA ARG A 298 -10.63 -18.70 -9.05
C ARG A 298 -10.42 -17.37 -9.77
N ASP A 299 -9.30 -17.19 -10.44
CA ASP A 299 -8.87 -15.91 -11.01
C ASP A 299 -9.09 -15.79 -12.51
N ILE A 300 -9.75 -16.80 -13.16
CA ILE A 300 -9.97 -16.85 -14.61
C ILE A 300 -10.71 -15.64 -15.19
N PHE A 301 -11.52 -14.95 -14.39
CA PHE A 301 -12.25 -13.74 -14.77
C PHE A 301 -11.61 -12.45 -14.26
N GLY A 302 -10.50 -12.54 -13.54
CA GLY A 302 -9.84 -11.42 -12.85
C GLY A 302 -10.56 -11.01 -11.57
N GLN A 303 -9.86 -10.27 -10.73
CA GLN A 303 -10.41 -9.76 -9.47
C GLN A 303 -11.39 -8.60 -9.71
N GLY A 304 -12.39 -8.46 -8.85
CA GLY A 304 -13.35 -7.35 -8.88
C GLY A 304 -14.70 -7.67 -9.53
N TYR A 305 -14.80 -8.72 -10.35
CA TYR A 305 -16.08 -9.17 -10.93
C TYR A 305 -16.62 -10.42 -10.23
N LEU A 306 -15.92 -10.87 -9.24
CA LEU A 306 -16.15 -12.12 -8.52
C LEU A 306 -17.10 -11.99 -7.34
N TYR A 307 -17.43 -10.75 -6.95
CA TYR A 307 -18.26 -10.51 -5.77
C TYR A 307 -19.67 -11.03 -5.99
N LYS A 308 -20.21 -11.68 -4.97
CA LYS A 308 -21.64 -11.98 -4.90
C LYS A 308 -22.43 -10.68 -4.84
N ILE A 309 -23.63 -10.68 -5.38
CA ILE A 309 -24.61 -9.61 -5.19
C ILE A 309 -25.58 -10.10 -4.13
N VAL A 310 -25.77 -9.31 -3.08
CA VAL A 310 -26.64 -9.64 -1.95
C VAL A 310 -27.66 -8.54 -1.71
N ASP A 311 -28.85 -8.93 -1.33
CA ASP A 311 -29.90 -7.99 -0.98
C ASP A 311 -29.80 -7.53 0.49
N ASP A 312 -30.41 -6.40 0.80
CA ASP A 312 -30.34 -5.82 2.16
C ASP A 312 -30.91 -6.75 3.22
N CYS A 313 -31.83 -7.65 2.86
CA CYS A 313 -32.37 -8.66 3.78
C CYS A 313 -31.35 -9.76 4.17
N GLU A 314 -30.27 -9.94 3.39
CA GLU A 314 -29.18 -10.87 3.69
C GLU A 314 -28.10 -10.23 4.56
N ILE A 315 -28.16 -8.90 4.75
CA ILE A 315 -27.18 -8.13 5.54
C ILE A 315 -27.69 -8.01 6.97
N ALA A 316 -26.89 -8.49 7.91
CA ALA A 316 -27.20 -8.42 9.32
C ALA A 316 -27.16 -6.97 9.83
N ASN A 317 -28.09 -6.64 10.72
CA ASN A 317 -28.03 -5.41 11.50
C ASN A 317 -26.93 -5.56 12.56
N VAL A 318 -25.82 -4.82 12.41
CA VAL A 318 -24.65 -4.90 13.27
C VAL A 318 -24.95 -4.56 14.72
N ASP A 319 -25.91 -3.65 14.96
CA ASP A 319 -26.29 -3.22 16.33
C ASP A 319 -27.04 -4.32 17.09
N SER A 320 -27.67 -5.25 16.37
CA SER A 320 -28.40 -6.37 16.96
C SER A 320 -27.56 -7.63 17.18
N LEU A 321 -26.30 -7.65 16.71
CA LEU A 321 -25.43 -8.80 16.86
C LEU A 321 -24.90 -8.93 18.29
N THR A 322 -24.92 -10.16 18.80
CA THR A 322 -24.26 -10.49 20.06
C THR A 322 -22.75 -10.43 19.94
N ASP A 323 -22.04 -10.33 21.06
CA ASP A 323 -20.57 -10.35 21.07
C ASP A 323 -20.02 -11.65 20.51
N ASP A 324 -20.69 -12.79 20.77
CA ASP A 324 -20.32 -14.09 20.18
C ASP A 324 -20.48 -14.08 18.66
N GLU A 325 -21.57 -13.54 18.12
CA GLU A 325 -21.77 -13.42 16.66
C GLU A 325 -20.74 -12.50 16.01
N LYS A 326 -20.39 -11.39 16.66
CA LYS A 326 -19.32 -10.49 16.21
C LYS A 326 -17.96 -11.18 16.21
N GLU A 327 -17.67 -11.97 17.24
CA GLU A 327 -16.40 -12.62 17.38
C GLU A 327 -16.31 -13.93 16.59
N ASN A 328 -17.30 -14.80 16.66
CA ASN A 328 -17.23 -16.16 16.15
C ASN A 328 -18.06 -16.41 14.87
N GLY A 329 -18.80 -15.41 14.43
CA GLY A 329 -19.63 -15.47 13.23
C GLY A 329 -21.07 -15.85 13.47
N ILE A 330 -21.88 -15.66 12.47
CA ILE A 330 -23.35 -15.75 12.48
C ILE A 330 -23.77 -17.11 11.89
N GLU A 331 -24.84 -17.70 12.42
CA GLU A 331 -25.44 -18.91 11.83
C GLU A 331 -26.01 -18.61 10.44
N THR A 332 -25.83 -19.53 9.49
CA THR A 332 -26.29 -19.35 8.10
C THR A 332 -27.80 -19.36 7.95
N THR A 333 -28.56 -19.69 8.98
CA THR A 333 -30.03 -19.58 9.06
C THR A 333 -30.50 -18.14 9.26
N LYS A 334 -29.61 -17.22 9.58
CA LYS A 334 -29.83 -15.78 9.74
C LYS A 334 -29.12 -15.00 8.62
N PRO A 335 -29.45 -13.72 8.38
CA PRO A 335 -28.60 -12.84 7.61
C PRO A 335 -27.19 -12.82 8.19
N TYR A 336 -26.19 -13.23 7.39
CA TYR A 336 -24.81 -13.37 7.87
C TYR A 336 -23.80 -12.52 7.11
N TYR A 337 -24.23 -11.69 6.19
CA TYR A 337 -23.37 -10.66 5.63
C TYR A 337 -23.33 -9.46 6.56
N VAL A 338 -22.15 -8.89 6.76
CA VAL A 338 -21.97 -7.67 7.55
C VAL A 338 -21.29 -6.59 6.72
N PRO A 339 -21.55 -5.30 6.95
CA PRO A 339 -20.89 -4.22 6.23
C PRO A 339 -19.36 -4.36 6.26
N TYR A 340 -18.71 -4.12 5.13
CA TYR A 340 -17.27 -4.26 4.98
C TYR A 340 -16.68 -3.06 4.25
N ASP A 341 -15.86 -2.30 4.97
CA ASP A 341 -15.14 -1.18 4.40
C ASP A 341 -13.92 -1.66 3.63
N LYS A 342 -13.89 -1.35 2.35
CA LYS A 342 -12.77 -1.63 1.48
C LYS A 342 -12.18 -0.32 0.99
N GLY A 343 -10.84 -0.23 0.99
CA GLY A 343 -10.14 0.96 0.51
C GLY A 343 -10.60 1.38 -0.90
N ASP A 344 -10.74 2.67 -1.10
CA ASP A 344 -11.14 3.29 -2.35
C ASP A 344 -9.91 3.55 -3.24
N LYS A 345 -10.01 3.16 -4.52
CA LYS A 345 -8.98 3.44 -5.53
C LYS A 345 -9.12 4.82 -6.16
N ASP A 346 -10.32 5.40 -6.08
CA ASP A 346 -10.66 6.64 -6.78
C ASP A 346 -10.32 7.90 -5.96
N GLY A 347 -9.87 7.72 -4.70
CA GLY A 347 -9.35 8.79 -3.86
C GLY A 347 -10.43 9.76 -3.35
N ASN A 348 -11.62 9.25 -3.02
CA ASN A 348 -12.65 10.07 -2.37
C ASN A 348 -12.13 10.61 -1.03
N ARG A 349 -12.22 11.92 -0.82
CA ARG A 349 -11.51 12.60 0.27
C ARG A 349 -12.26 12.59 1.60
N TRP A 350 -13.60 12.50 1.59
CA TRP A 350 -14.40 12.83 2.76
C TRP A 350 -15.40 11.78 3.16
N TYR A 351 -16.08 11.17 2.21
CA TYR A 351 -17.08 10.15 2.44
C TYR A 351 -17.06 9.13 1.32
N LEU A 352 -17.04 7.88 1.70
CA LEU A 352 -17.18 6.75 0.81
C LEU A 352 -18.40 5.95 1.24
N GLU A 353 -19.35 5.80 0.34
CA GLU A 353 -20.43 4.86 0.54
C GLU A 353 -19.84 3.43 0.61
N THR A 354 -20.25 2.64 1.59
CA THR A 354 -19.78 1.27 1.77
C THR A 354 -20.67 0.29 1.00
N PRO A 355 -20.38 0.01 -0.29
CA PRO A 355 -21.21 -0.87 -1.10
C PRO A 355 -20.96 -2.34 -0.79
N PHE A 356 -19.93 -2.65 -0.02
CA PHE A 356 -19.47 -3.99 0.23
C PHE A 356 -19.99 -4.57 1.53
N ALA A 357 -20.16 -5.89 1.52
CA ALA A 357 -20.42 -6.69 2.71
C ALA A 357 -19.49 -7.92 2.70
N ILE A 358 -19.22 -8.47 3.86
CA ILE A 358 -18.42 -9.70 4.02
C ILE A 358 -19.28 -10.81 4.62
N ALA A 359 -19.13 -12.02 4.09
CA ALA A 359 -19.80 -13.21 4.58
C ALA A 359 -19.23 -13.63 5.95
N TRP A 360 -19.89 -13.23 7.02
CA TRP A 360 -19.47 -13.41 8.41
C TRP A 360 -20.14 -14.65 9.07
N SER A 361 -20.25 -15.77 8.31
CA SER A 361 -20.77 -17.01 8.87
C SER A 361 -19.76 -17.66 9.83
N LYS A 362 -20.23 -18.47 10.77
CA LYS A 362 -19.38 -19.21 11.72
C LYS A 362 -18.28 -20.03 11.03
N GLU A 363 -18.61 -20.68 9.93
CA GLU A 363 -17.65 -21.43 9.14
C GLU A 363 -16.55 -20.54 8.55
N ASN A 364 -16.96 -19.41 7.95
CA ASN A 364 -16.03 -18.47 7.34
C ASN A 364 -15.11 -17.83 8.40
N VAL A 365 -15.68 -17.37 9.51
CA VAL A 365 -14.88 -16.76 10.60
C VAL A 365 -13.90 -17.77 11.18
N ARG A 366 -14.33 -19.01 11.42
CA ARG A 366 -13.43 -20.09 11.86
C ARG A 366 -12.30 -20.32 10.89
N PHE A 367 -12.58 -20.40 9.58
CA PHE A 367 -11.55 -20.56 8.54
C PHE A 367 -10.57 -19.38 8.54
N LEU A 368 -11.07 -18.15 8.56
CA LEU A 368 -10.26 -16.92 8.55
C LEU A 368 -9.31 -16.88 9.77
N LYS A 369 -9.82 -17.17 10.96
CA LYS A 369 -9.03 -17.19 12.20
C LYS A 369 -7.99 -18.30 12.21
N THR A 370 -8.38 -19.54 11.86
CA THR A 370 -7.51 -20.73 11.91
C THR A 370 -6.38 -20.68 10.89
N ASN A 371 -6.61 -20.01 9.74
CA ASN A 371 -5.63 -19.95 8.66
C ASN A 371 -4.94 -18.58 8.54
N SER A 372 -5.18 -17.70 9.50
CA SER A 372 -4.56 -16.37 9.52
C SER A 372 -3.04 -16.45 9.54
N GLY A 373 -2.39 -15.81 8.56
CA GLY A 373 -0.94 -15.71 8.46
C GLY A 373 -0.22 -16.97 7.98
N LYS A 374 -0.94 -18.05 7.63
CA LYS A 374 -0.33 -19.21 6.99
C LYS A 374 0.18 -18.86 5.59
N LYS A 375 1.23 -19.55 5.15
CA LYS A 375 1.74 -19.43 3.78
C LYS A 375 0.83 -20.20 2.83
N GLY A 376 0.59 -19.63 1.67
CA GLY A 376 -0.17 -20.26 0.60
C GLY A 376 -1.14 -19.30 -0.09
N GLU A 377 -1.58 -19.69 -1.27
CA GLU A 377 -2.54 -18.92 -2.03
C GLU A 377 -3.91 -18.90 -1.34
N GLY A 378 -4.53 -17.74 -1.25
CA GLY A 378 -5.84 -17.57 -0.60
C GLY A 378 -5.84 -17.68 0.93
N MET A 379 -4.65 -17.66 1.56
CA MET A 379 -4.57 -17.66 3.02
C MET A 379 -4.83 -16.26 3.58
N PRO A 380 -5.82 -16.12 4.48
CA PRO A 380 -6.20 -14.82 5.02
C PRO A 380 -5.20 -14.28 6.04
N VAL A 381 -5.30 -12.99 6.33
CA VAL A 381 -4.60 -12.37 7.46
C VAL A 381 -5.62 -11.58 8.27
N VAL A 382 -5.97 -12.12 9.45
CA VAL A 382 -6.81 -11.45 10.45
C VAL A 382 -5.92 -10.53 11.27
N ARG A 383 -6.16 -9.23 11.18
CA ARG A 383 -5.40 -8.19 11.88
C ARG A 383 -6.35 -7.34 12.70
N ASN A 384 -5.88 -6.93 13.87
CA ASN A 384 -6.57 -5.96 14.73
C ASN A 384 -8.08 -6.21 14.91
N PRO A 385 -8.49 -7.44 15.30
CA PRO A 385 -9.90 -7.79 15.44
C PRO A 385 -10.62 -6.94 16.49
N GLN A 386 -9.88 -6.31 17.42
CA GLN A 386 -10.43 -5.36 18.40
C GLN A 386 -11.07 -4.10 17.78
N PHE A 387 -10.79 -3.83 16.50
CA PHE A 387 -11.39 -2.71 15.78
C PHE A 387 -12.59 -3.12 14.89
N TYR A 388 -12.91 -4.40 14.81
CA TYR A 388 -14.08 -4.83 14.03
C TYR A 388 -15.36 -4.40 14.72
N PHE A 389 -16.39 -4.11 13.93
CA PHE A 389 -17.72 -3.65 14.40
C PHE A 389 -17.69 -2.37 15.26
N ARG A 390 -16.71 -1.50 15.06
CA ARG A 390 -16.64 -0.20 15.72
C ARG A 390 -16.77 0.92 14.70
N GLU A 391 -17.40 2.01 15.08
CA GLU A 391 -17.33 3.25 14.30
C GLU A 391 -15.88 3.73 14.18
N ARG A 392 -15.47 4.14 12.98
CA ARG A 392 -14.10 4.53 12.71
C ARG A 392 -14.00 5.51 11.54
N LEU A 393 -12.93 6.29 11.55
CA LEU A 393 -12.44 6.97 10.37
C LEU A 393 -11.59 5.99 9.57
N ILE A 394 -11.84 5.90 8.26
CA ILE A 394 -11.06 5.08 7.34
C ILE A 394 -10.18 6.01 6.53
N ASP A 395 -8.87 5.80 6.62
CA ASP A 395 -7.92 6.40 5.69
C ASP A 395 -7.79 5.50 4.47
N THR A 396 -8.34 5.95 3.35
CA THR A 396 -8.30 5.24 2.07
C THR A 396 -7.06 5.56 1.25
N THR A 397 -6.25 6.51 1.70
CA THR A 397 -5.03 6.96 0.99
C THR A 397 -3.84 6.03 1.20
N LEU A 398 -3.91 5.11 2.16
CA LEU A 398 -2.91 4.06 2.27
C LEU A 398 -3.09 3.10 1.09
N PRO A 399 -2.12 3.04 0.17
CA PRO A 399 -2.18 2.06 -0.90
C PRO A 399 -2.30 0.67 -0.27
N SER A 400 -3.25 -0.10 -0.77
CA SER A 400 -3.39 -1.52 -0.48
C SER A 400 -2.20 -2.31 -1.05
N ALA A 401 -1.02 -1.74 -0.96
CA ALA A 401 0.23 -2.33 -1.36
C ALA A 401 0.83 -3.05 -0.18
N ILE A 402 0.39 -4.27 0.02
CA ILE A 402 1.31 -5.33 0.47
C ILE A 402 0.78 -6.63 -0.14
N PRO A 403 1.58 -7.30 -0.98
CA PRO A 403 1.26 -8.63 -1.48
C PRO A 403 1.25 -9.66 -0.36
#